data_daeeac1a9088bc46eb29050175f9897a
#
_entry.id   daeeac1a9088bc46eb29050175f9897a
#
_cell.length_a   1.000
_cell.length_b   1.000
_cell.length_c   1.000
_cell.angle_alpha   90.00
_cell.angle_beta   90.00
_cell.angle_gamma   90.00
#
_symmetry.space_group_name_H-M   'P 1'
#
loop_
_entity.id
_entity.type
_entity.pdbx_description
1 polymer ?
#
loop_
_entity_poly.entity_id
_entity_poly.type
_entity_poly.pdbx_seq_one_letter_code
_entity_poly.pdbx_strand_id
1 'polypeptide(L)'
;MALPPVPFWFLRHGETDYNAAGLSQGALDISLNANGRAQAERAGALLAGRGITHILASPMRRTRETADLVNASLRLEVAYEPDLREVVFGGMEGQPLLPWFPEWLEGRFTPAGAESFAELLERVAAALARGLAARPGPPLIIAHGGVFRAIRDLMGLPREGLTGNAVPFYCAPEGGGWRVTSPERSPGAL
;
A
#
# COMPACT_ATOMS: atom_id res chain seq x y z
N MET A 1 -1.61 18.09 -4.64
CA MET A 1 -2.91 17.56 -5.17
C MET A 1 -3.70 16.99 -4.02
N ALA A 2 -5.01 17.25 -3.92
CA ALA A 2 -5.85 16.68 -2.88
C ALA A 2 -6.45 15.36 -3.37
N LEU A 3 -6.56 14.37 -2.48
CA LEU A 3 -7.27 13.12 -2.78
C LEU A 3 -8.78 13.38 -2.93
N PRO A 4 -9.47 12.67 -3.85
CA PRO A 4 -10.93 12.64 -3.85
C PRO A 4 -11.45 12.21 -2.47
N PRO A 5 -12.48 12.88 -1.90
CA PRO A 5 -12.99 12.57 -0.57
C PRO A 5 -13.87 11.30 -0.57
N VAL A 6 -13.33 10.21 -1.06
CA VAL A 6 -13.97 8.89 -1.14
C VAL A 6 -13.27 7.95 -0.17
N PRO A 7 -14.00 7.29 0.75
CA PRO A 7 -13.38 6.34 1.66
C PRO A 7 -12.88 5.11 0.89
N PHE A 8 -11.79 4.49 1.39
CA PHE A 8 -11.24 3.27 0.82
C PHE A 8 -10.54 2.42 1.89
N TRP A 9 -10.35 1.15 1.59
CA TRP A 9 -9.47 0.26 2.34
C TRP A 9 -8.10 0.22 1.70
N PHE A 10 -7.06 0.18 2.52
CA PHE A 10 -5.69 -0.05 2.06
C PHE A 10 -5.12 -1.31 2.70
N LEU A 11 -4.40 -2.09 1.91
CA LEU A 11 -3.68 -3.28 2.35
C LEU A 11 -2.29 -3.32 1.71
N ARG A 12 -1.25 -3.35 2.53
CA ARG A 12 0.08 -3.69 2.05
C ARG A 12 0.13 -5.19 1.73
N HIS A 13 0.86 -5.60 0.69
CA HIS A 13 1.07 -7.01 0.38
C HIS A 13 1.54 -7.82 1.61
N GLY A 14 1.29 -9.13 1.61
CA GLY A 14 1.79 -10.07 2.61
C GLY A 14 3.32 -10.12 2.67
N GLU A 15 3.87 -10.71 3.71
CA GLU A 15 5.31 -10.78 3.94
C GLU A 15 6.03 -11.53 2.81
N THR A 16 7.23 -11.07 2.47
CA THR A 16 8.20 -11.73 1.58
C THR A 16 9.47 -12.03 2.37
N ASP A 17 10.36 -12.86 1.85
CA ASP A 17 11.64 -13.13 2.51
C ASP A 17 12.50 -11.87 2.66
N TYR A 18 12.39 -10.92 1.73
CA TYR A 18 13.06 -9.62 1.84
C TYR A 18 12.50 -8.77 2.99
N ASN A 19 11.19 -8.81 3.25
CA ASN A 19 10.62 -8.15 4.42
C ASN A 19 11.15 -8.76 5.72
N ALA A 20 11.19 -10.09 5.80
CA ALA A 20 11.72 -10.81 6.96
C ALA A 20 13.20 -10.50 7.21
N ALA A 21 13.98 -10.30 6.15
CA ALA A 21 15.40 -9.95 6.21
C ALA A 21 15.66 -8.44 6.36
N GLY A 22 14.63 -7.57 6.35
CA GLY A 22 14.80 -6.11 6.44
C GLY A 22 15.41 -5.46 5.20
N LEU A 23 15.28 -6.11 4.05
CA LEU A 23 15.85 -5.64 2.78
C LEU A 23 14.82 -4.85 1.96
N SER A 24 15.30 -3.85 1.22
CA SER A 24 14.50 -3.10 0.26
C SER A 24 14.13 -4.00 -0.93
N GLN A 25 12.91 -3.93 -1.41
CA GLN A 25 12.46 -4.73 -2.54
C GLN A 25 12.36 -3.91 -3.83
N GLY A 26 11.82 -2.71 -3.72
CA GLY A 26 11.64 -1.85 -4.87
C GLY A 26 10.90 -2.55 -6.01
N ALA A 27 11.46 -2.47 -7.22
CA ALA A 27 10.94 -3.06 -8.44
C ALA A 27 11.18 -4.58 -8.56
N LEU A 28 11.91 -5.21 -7.64
CA LEU A 28 12.12 -6.66 -7.65
C LEU A 28 10.78 -7.41 -7.54
N ASP A 29 10.52 -8.33 -8.44
CA ASP A 29 9.23 -9.03 -8.54
C ASP A 29 9.23 -10.33 -7.72
N ILE A 30 9.24 -10.19 -6.40
CA ILE A 30 9.39 -11.24 -5.39
C ILE A 30 8.00 -11.78 -4.99
N SER A 31 7.91 -13.10 -4.74
CA SER A 31 6.70 -13.76 -4.24
C SER A 31 6.54 -13.59 -2.72
N LEU A 32 5.33 -13.87 -2.24
CA LEU A 32 5.06 -14.02 -0.80
C LEU A 32 5.81 -15.24 -0.25
N ASN A 33 6.24 -15.14 1.02
CA ASN A 33 6.66 -16.33 1.77
C ASN A 33 5.43 -17.02 2.43
N ALA A 34 5.66 -18.11 3.15
CA ALA A 34 4.57 -18.85 3.79
C ALA A 34 3.79 -18.02 4.80
N ASN A 35 4.48 -17.17 5.58
CA ASN A 35 3.85 -16.26 6.54
C ASN A 35 2.99 -15.20 5.82
N GLY A 36 3.51 -14.62 4.73
CA GLY A 36 2.79 -13.63 3.93
C GLY A 36 1.49 -14.18 3.32
N ARG A 37 1.48 -15.44 2.89
CA ARG A 37 0.26 -16.10 2.41
C ARG A 37 -0.78 -16.22 3.53
N ALA A 38 -0.37 -16.73 4.70
CA ALA A 38 -1.27 -16.83 5.86
C ALA A 38 -1.77 -15.46 6.35
N GLN A 39 -0.94 -14.42 6.28
CA GLN A 39 -1.34 -13.04 6.57
C GLN A 39 -2.42 -12.56 5.60
N ALA A 40 -2.27 -12.80 4.28
CA ALA A 40 -3.23 -12.41 3.26
C ALA A 40 -4.58 -13.12 3.43
N GLU A 41 -4.59 -14.41 3.73
CA GLU A 41 -5.82 -15.17 4.03
C GLU A 41 -6.56 -14.59 5.24
N ARG A 42 -5.86 -14.30 6.34
CA ARG A 42 -6.44 -13.65 7.53
C ARG A 42 -7.02 -12.27 7.20
N ALA A 43 -6.30 -11.48 6.39
CA ALA A 43 -6.77 -10.17 5.97
C ALA A 43 -8.08 -10.28 5.16
N GLY A 44 -8.20 -11.28 4.29
CA GLY A 44 -9.43 -11.56 3.55
C GLY A 44 -10.62 -11.83 4.47
N ALA A 45 -10.42 -12.67 5.50
CA ALA A 45 -11.46 -12.95 6.50
C ALA A 45 -11.86 -11.69 7.30
N LEU A 46 -10.91 -10.83 7.68
CA LEU A 46 -11.18 -9.58 8.39
C LEU A 46 -11.93 -8.54 7.54
N LEU A 47 -11.70 -8.54 6.23
CA LEU A 47 -12.30 -7.61 5.27
C LEU A 47 -13.66 -8.08 4.76
N ALA A 48 -14.03 -9.35 4.95
CA ALA A 48 -15.33 -9.87 4.56
C ALA A 48 -16.47 -9.11 5.24
N GLY A 49 -17.49 -8.74 4.47
CA GLY A 49 -18.64 -7.98 4.95
C GLY A 49 -18.39 -6.50 5.29
N ARG A 50 -17.23 -5.93 4.96
CA ARG A 50 -16.88 -4.53 5.22
C ARG A 50 -17.37 -3.54 4.15
N GLY A 51 -18.24 -3.96 3.24
CA GLY A 51 -18.82 -3.08 2.22
C GLY A 51 -17.86 -2.71 1.09
N ILE A 52 -16.76 -3.45 0.92
CA ILE A 52 -15.81 -3.28 -0.18
C ILE A 52 -16.51 -3.64 -1.50
N THR A 53 -16.36 -2.80 -2.51
CA THR A 53 -17.07 -2.96 -3.79
C THR A 53 -16.22 -3.56 -4.91
N HIS A 54 -14.92 -3.34 -4.88
CA HIS A 54 -13.94 -3.86 -5.86
C HIS A 54 -12.53 -3.79 -5.29
N ILE A 55 -11.60 -4.45 -5.97
CA ILE A 55 -10.19 -4.44 -5.60
C ILE A 55 -9.40 -3.70 -6.68
N LEU A 56 -8.54 -2.76 -6.26
CA LEU A 56 -7.56 -2.08 -7.09
C LEU A 56 -6.17 -2.50 -6.61
N ALA A 57 -5.41 -3.22 -7.41
CA ALA A 57 -4.15 -3.79 -6.99
C ALA A 57 -2.97 -3.36 -7.86
N SER A 58 -1.79 -3.26 -7.26
CA SER A 58 -0.53 -3.19 -7.99
C SER A 58 -0.33 -4.49 -8.80
N PRO A 59 0.24 -4.43 -10.02
CA PRO A 59 0.45 -5.62 -10.85
C PRO A 59 1.65 -6.47 -10.43
N MET A 60 2.41 -6.10 -9.39
CA MET A 60 3.59 -6.85 -8.95
C MET A 60 3.19 -8.19 -8.31
N ARG A 61 4.04 -9.21 -8.43
CA ARG A 61 3.75 -10.59 -8.01
C ARG A 61 3.24 -10.68 -6.57
N ARG A 62 3.94 -10.10 -5.60
CA ARG A 62 3.55 -10.11 -4.18
C ARG A 62 2.16 -9.51 -3.92
N THR A 63 1.78 -8.48 -4.67
CA THR A 63 0.45 -7.87 -4.58
C THR A 63 -0.63 -8.67 -5.30
N ARG A 64 -0.32 -9.31 -6.43
CA ARG A 64 -1.23 -10.25 -7.10
C ARG A 64 -1.54 -11.45 -6.21
N GLU A 65 -0.51 -12.10 -5.67
CA GLU A 65 -0.67 -13.23 -4.74
C GLU A 65 -1.49 -12.83 -3.50
N THR A 66 -1.26 -11.60 -2.97
CA THR A 66 -2.06 -11.07 -1.87
C THR A 66 -3.51 -10.86 -2.29
N ALA A 67 -3.74 -10.28 -3.46
CA ALA A 67 -5.08 -10.02 -3.98
C ALA A 67 -5.86 -11.32 -4.20
N ASP A 68 -5.24 -12.35 -4.76
CA ASP A 68 -5.86 -13.65 -5.00
C ASP A 68 -6.32 -14.31 -3.69
N LEU A 69 -5.44 -14.31 -2.66
CA LEU A 69 -5.72 -14.91 -1.35
C LEU A 69 -6.82 -14.13 -0.59
N VAL A 70 -6.75 -12.81 -0.59
CA VAL A 70 -7.79 -11.94 0.00
C VAL A 70 -9.11 -12.13 -0.72
N ASN A 71 -9.08 -12.19 -2.06
CA ASN A 71 -10.27 -12.26 -2.90
C ASN A 71 -10.99 -13.62 -2.83
N ALA A 72 -10.34 -14.66 -2.35
CA ALA A 72 -11.00 -15.92 -2.04
C ALA A 72 -12.18 -15.74 -1.05
N SER A 73 -12.05 -14.77 -0.10
CA SER A 73 -13.09 -14.41 0.86
C SER A 73 -14.04 -13.33 0.35
N LEU A 74 -13.59 -12.42 -0.52
CA LEU A 74 -14.38 -11.25 -0.95
C LEU A 74 -15.17 -11.50 -2.24
N ARG A 75 -14.61 -12.26 -3.17
CA ARG A 75 -15.19 -12.59 -4.49
C ARG A 75 -15.58 -11.36 -5.30
N LEU A 76 -14.69 -10.38 -5.36
CA LEU A 76 -14.86 -9.11 -6.05
C LEU A 76 -14.07 -9.06 -7.35
N GLU A 77 -14.40 -8.10 -8.21
CA GLU A 77 -13.59 -7.82 -9.39
C GLU A 77 -12.25 -7.19 -8.97
N VAL A 78 -11.16 -7.65 -9.59
CA VAL A 78 -9.80 -7.13 -9.39
C VAL A 78 -9.35 -6.38 -10.64
N ALA A 79 -9.02 -5.10 -10.49
CA ALA A 79 -8.37 -4.29 -11.50
C ALA A 79 -6.90 -4.05 -11.10
N TYR A 80 -5.99 -4.11 -12.08
CA TYR A 80 -4.57 -3.84 -11.85
C TYR A 80 -4.21 -2.44 -12.34
N GLU A 81 -3.61 -1.64 -11.45
CA GLU A 81 -3.18 -0.27 -11.72
C GLU A 81 -1.63 -0.18 -11.70
N PRO A 82 -0.99 0.03 -12.84
CA PRO A 82 0.48 0.10 -12.93
C PRO A 82 1.12 1.17 -12.06
N ASP A 83 0.45 2.30 -11.85
CA ASP A 83 0.98 3.41 -11.04
C ASP A 83 0.90 3.14 -9.53
N LEU A 84 0.32 2.00 -9.10
CA LEU A 84 0.40 1.51 -7.72
C LEU A 84 1.60 0.59 -7.46
N ARG A 85 2.54 0.41 -8.41
CA ARG A 85 3.78 -0.34 -8.17
C ARG A 85 4.60 0.29 -7.05
N GLU A 86 5.45 -0.53 -6.42
CA GLU A 86 6.40 -0.01 -5.43
C GLU A 86 7.42 0.91 -6.10
N VAL A 87 8.08 1.69 -5.29
CA VAL A 87 9.18 2.58 -5.69
C VAL A 87 10.28 1.78 -6.37
N VAL A 88 10.83 2.30 -7.45
CA VAL A 88 12.10 1.84 -7.98
C VAL A 88 13.21 2.42 -7.10
N PHE A 89 13.94 1.58 -6.38
CA PHE A 89 15.04 2.04 -5.51
C PHE A 89 16.42 1.96 -6.19
N GLY A 90 16.48 1.54 -7.46
CA GLY A 90 17.71 1.50 -8.24
C GLY A 90 18.79 0.67 -7.57
N GLY A 91 19.97 1.23 -7.40
CA GLY A 91 21.11 0.54 -6.76
C GLY A 91 20.92 0.15 -5.29
N MET A 92 19.82 0.56 -4.66
CA MET A 92 19.51 0.20 -3.26
C MET A 92 18.57 -1.00 -3.16
N GLU A 93 18.11 -1.58 -4.26
CA GLU A 93 17.30 -2.80 -4.24
C GLU A 93 18.11 -3.99 -3.71
N GLY A 94 17.53 -4.74 -2.78
CA GLY A 94 18.22 -5.82 -2.08
C GLY A 94 19.14 -5.38 -0.94
N GLN A 95 19.29 -4.08 -0.71
CA GLN A 95 20.11 -3.54 0.39
C GLN A 95 19.27 -3.29 1.65
N PRO A 96 19.89 -3.26 2.85
CA PRO A 96 19.21 -2.82 4.06
C PRO A 96 18.58 -1.44 3.90
N LEU A 97 17.40 -1.24 4.48
CA LEU A 97 16.67 0.03 4.40
C LEU A 97 17.36 1.20 5.12
N LEU A 98 18.17 0.92 6.15
CA LEU A 98 18.89 1.96 6.87
C LEU A 98 20.35 2.04 6.39
N PRO A 99 20.95 3.25 6.39
CA PRO A 99 20.41 4.54 6.89
C PRO A 99 19.75 5.42 5.82
N TRP A 100 19.72 5.03 4.55
CA TRP A 100 19.35 5.88 3.40
C TRP A 100 17.84 6.17 3.26
N PHE A 101 17.00 5.26 3.69
CA PHE A 101 15.56 5.32 3.45
C PHE A 101 14.88 6.54 4.10
N PRO A 102 15.19 6.97 5.33
CA PRO A 102 14.65 8.20 5.89
C PRO A 102 14.98 9.45 5.06
N GLU A 103 16.20 9.56 4.54
CA GLU A 103 16.63 10.68 3.70
C GLU A 103 15.87 10.72 2.36
N TRP A 104 15.62 9.54 1.78
CA TRP A 104 14.78 9.41 0.59
C TRP A 104 13.34 9.82 0.88
N LEU A 105 12.77 9.34 1.98
CA LEU A 105 11.41 9.64 2.39
C LEU A 105 11.16 11.14 2.59
N GLU A 106 12.16 11.86 3.06
CA GLU A 106 12.11 13.32 3.23
C GLU A 106 12.50 14.10 1.96
N GLY A 107 12.88 13.40 0.89
CA GLY A 107 13.26 14.02 -0.37
C GLY A 107 14.65 14.66 -0.37
N ARG A 108 15.48 14.37 0.64
CA ARG A 108 16.87 14.90 0.74
C ARG A 108 17.88 14.07 -0.04
N PHE A 109 17.55 12.83 -0.35
CA PHE A 109 18.42 11.91 -1.09
C PHE A 109 17.61 11.04 -2.03
N THR A 110 18.07 10.90 -3.27
CA THR A 110 17.52 9.94 -4.23
C THR A 110 18.65 9.05 -4.73
N PRO A 111 18.62 7.73 -4.47
CA PRO A 111 19.65 6.82 -4.95
C PRO A 111 19.77 6.85 -6.48
N ALA A 112 20.94 6.52 -7.00
CA ALA A 112 21.15 6.45 -8.45
C ALA A 112 20.20 5.44 -9.11
N GLY A 113 19.48 5.88 -10.13
CA GLY A 113 18.47 5.07 -10.84
C GLY A 113 17.19 4.83 -10.06
N ALA A 114 17.01 5.48 -8.90
CA ALA A 114 15.79 5.39 -8.11
C ALA A 114 14.78 6.45 -8.53
N GLU A 115 13.51 6.15 -8.27
CA GLU A 115 12.42 7.12 -8.26
C GLU A 115 12.51 8.00 -7.01
N SER A 116 12.34 9.30 -7.16
CA SER A 116 12.25 10.23 -6.02
C SER A 116 10.89 10.08 -5.31
N PHE A 117 10.81 10.54 -4.05
CA PHE A 117 9.52 10.56 -3.35
C PHE A 117 8.49 11.48 -4.03
N ALA A 118 8.93 12.55 -4.68
CA ALA A 118 8.03 13.45 -5.42
C ALA A 118 7.41 12.76 -6.65
N GLU A 119 8.20 12.03 -7.44
CA GLU A 119 7.70 11.26 -8.58
C GLU A 119 6.73 10.15 -8.13
N LEU A 120 7.04 9.44 -7.04
CA LEU A 120 6.12 8.49 -6.42
C LEU A 120 4.80 9.16 -6.04
N LEU A 121 4.86 10.33 -5.40
CA LEU A 121 3.68 11.07 -4.94
C LEU A 121 2.77 11.45 -6.12
N GLU A 122 3.35 11.94 -7.21
CA GLU A 122 2.60 12.35 -8.42
C GLU A 122 1.87 11.17 -9.06
N ARG A 123 2.56 10.03 -9.30
CA ARG A 123 1.91 8.87 -9.93
C ARG A 123 0.87 8.21 -9.04
N VAL A 124 1.11 8.14 -7.71
CA VAL A 124 0.15 7.60 -6.76
C VAL A 124 -1.09 8.49 -6.68
N ALA A 125 -0.93 9.82 -6.67
CA ALA A 125 -2.07 10.76 -6.69
C ALA A 125 -2.92 10.56 -7.96
N ALA A 126 -2.30 10.42 -9.13
CA ALA A 126 -3.00 10.17 -10.38
C ALA A 126 -3.72 8.81 -10.39
N ALA A 127 -3.08 7.74 -9.89
CA ALA A 127 -3.68 6.42 -9.78
C ALA A 127 -4.91 6.43 -8.87
N LEU A 128 -4.81 7.08 -7.71
CA LEU A 128 -5.92 7.19 -6.77
C LEU A 128 -7.07 8.03 -7.33
N ALA A 129 -6.76 9.14 -8.01
CA ALA A 129 -7.80 9.96 -8.64
C ALA A 129 -8.60 9.15 -9.67
N ARG A 130 -7.93 8.36 -10.50
CA ARG A 130 -8.59 7.45 -11.46
C ARG A 130 -9.37 6.33 -10.76
N GLY A 131 -8.72 5.63 -9.83
CA GLY A 131 -9.28 4.45 -9.19
C GLY A 131 -10.48 4.76 -8.30
N LEU A 132 -10.42 5.85 -7.52
CA LEU A 132 -11.52 6.26 -6.65
C LEU A 132 -12.72 6.86 -7.41
N ALA A 133 -12.50 7.42 -8.60
CA ALA A 133 -13.56 7.93 -9.47
C ALA A 133 -14.20 6.86 -10.37
N ALA A 134 -13.53 5.71 -10.57
CA ALA A 134 -13.95 4.72 -11.55
C ALA A 134 -15.28 4.03 -11.21
N ARG A 135 -15.57 3.85 -9.92
CA ARG A 135 -16.77 3.12 -9.44
C ARG A 135 -17.28 3.67 -8.11
N PRO A 136 -18.60 3.63 -7.85
CA PRO A 136 -19.14 4.00 -6.55
C PRO A 136 -18.76 2.98 -5.46
N GLY A 137 -18.63 3.47 -4.22
CA GLY A 137 -18.33 2.68 -3.02
C GLY A 137 -16.82 2.54 -2.74
N PRO A 138 -16.47 2.07 -1.54
CA PRO A 138 -15.09 1.97 -1.09
C PRO A 138 -14.34 0.81 -1.76
N PRO A 139 -13.27 1.06 -2.55
CA PRO A 139 -12.39 0.01 -3.04
C PRO A 139 -11.49 -0.54 -1.92
N LEU A 140 -10.94 -1.73 -2.14
CA LEU A 140 -9.75 -2.21 -1.45
C LEU A 140 -8.53 -1.97 -2.35
N ILE A 141 -7.61 -1.13 -1.89
CA ILE A 141 -6.33 -0.88 -2.57
C ILE A 141 -5.28 -1.82 -2.01
N ILE A 142 -4.71 -2.69 -2.85
CA ILE A 142 -3.63 -3.61 -2.45
C ILE A 142 -2.33 -3.16 -3.11
N ALA A 143 -1.38 -2.67 -2.31
CA ALA A 143 -0.16 -2.09 -2.82
C ALA A 143 1.03 -2.30 -1.85
N HIS A 144 1.87 -1.31 -1.65
CA HIS A 144 3.19 -1.40 -1.04
C HIS A 144 3.42 -0.37 0.06
N GLY A 145 4.54 -0.51 0.78
CA GLY A 145 4.88 0.38 1.88
C GLY A 145 5.18 1.81 1.43
N GLY A 146 5.94 2.00 0.35
CA GLY A 146 6.22 3.32 -0.22
C GLY A 146 4.95 4.00 -0.73
N VAL A 147 4.08 3.25 -1.42
CA VAL A 147 2.78 3.74 -1.90
C VAL A 147 1.91 4.24 -0.74
N PHE A 148 1.86 3.51 0.39
CA PHE A 148 1.05 3.99 1.53
C PHE A 148 1.62 5.25 2.18
N ARG A 149 2.94 5.41 2.19
CA ARG A 149 3.56 6.67 2.64
C ARG A 149 3.19 7.85 1.77
N ALA A 150 3.16 7.66 0.44
CA ALA A 150 2.65 8.67 -0.48
C ALA A 150 1.17 8.97 -0.25
N ILE A 151 0.34 7.94 -0.03
CA ILE A 151 -1.08 8.11 0.32
C ILE A 151 -1.24 8.92 1.62
N ARG A 152 -0.46 8.63 2.66
CA ARG A 152 -0.49 9.39 3.92
C ARG A 152 -0.11 10.85 3.72
N ASP A 153 0.92 11.13 2.91
CA ASP A 153 1.31 12.49 2.57
C ASP A 153 0.19 13.26 1.85
N LEU A 154 -0.47 12.62 0.88
CA LEU A 154 -1.64 13.18 0.19
C LEU A 154 -2.84 13.44 1.10
N MET A 155 -2.93 12.72 2.22
CA MET A 155 -3.93 12.91 3.28
C MET A 155 -3.54 14.01 4.28
N GLY A 156 -2.34 14.59 4.18
CA GLY A 156 -1.79 15.50 5.18
C GLY A 156 -1.40 14.81 6.50
N LEU A 157 -1.13 13.51 6.47
CA LEU A 157 -0.71 12.72 7.63
C LEU A 157 0.81 12.46 7.59
N PRO A 158 1.46 12.23 8.75
CA PRO A 158 2.88 11.88 8.79
C PRO A 158 3.21 10.69 7.87
N ARG A 159 4.30 10.82 7.09
CA ARG A 159 4.79 9.75 6.17
C ARG A 159 5.30 8.53 6.93
N GLU A 160 5.73 8.74 8.17
CA GLU A 160 6.23 7.71 9.06
C GLU A 160 5.09 6.84 9.58
N GLY A 161 5.44 5.68 10.08
CA GLY A 161 4.50 4.71 10.60
C GLY A 161 4.67 3.36 9.90
N LEU A 162 4.66 2.31 10.71
CA LEU A 162 4.80 0.94 10.24
C LEU A 162 3.49 0.48 9.61
N THR A 163 3.50 0.28 8.32
CA THR A 163 2.51 -0.58 7.65
C THR A 163 2.94 -2.03 7.81
N GLY A 164 2.33 -2.75 8.74
CA GLY A 164 2.51 -4.21 8.80
C GLY A 164 2.09 -4.86 7.47
N ASN A 165 2.70 -5.99 7.15
CA ASN A 165 2.31 -6.77 5.99
C ASN A 165 0.90 -7.33 6.18
N ALA A 166 0.06 -7.15 5.18
CA ALA A 166 -1.35 -7.56 5.14
C ALA A 166 -2.21 -7.10 6.36
N VAL A 167 -1.89 -5.95 6.95
CA VAL A 167 -2.74 -5.30 7.94
C VAL A 167 -3.70 -4.35 7.24
N PRO A 168 -5.04 -4.54 7.35
CA PRO A 168 -6.01 -3.67 6.71
C PRO A 168 -6.11 -2.31 7.39
N PHE A 169 -6.20 -1.24 6.59
CA PHE A 169 -6.47 0.11 7.04
C PHE A 169 -7.71 0.67 6.34
N TYR A 170 -8.62 1.22 7.11
CA TYR A 170 -9.74 1.99 6.57
C TYR A 170 -9.40 3.47 6.61
N CYS A 171 -9.42 4.10 5.44
CA CYS A 171 -9.12 5.51 5.22
C CYS A 171 -10.41 6.22 4.87
N ALA A 172 -10.83 7.17 5.70
CA ALA A 172 -12.07 7.91 5.49
C ALA A 172 -11.88 9.42 5.66
N PRO A 173 -12.52 10.24 4.83
CA PRO A 173 -12.57 11.69 5.03
C PRO A 173 -13.29 12.01 6.34
N GLU A 174 -12.72 12.89 7.16
CA GLU A 174 -13.32 13.34 8.41
C GLU A 174 -12.87 14.75 8.78
N GLY A 175 -13.82 15.64 9.08
CA GLY A 175 -13.53 16.97 9.61
C GLY A 175 -12.65 17.85 8.70
N GLY A 176 -12.70 17.67 7.37
CA GLY A 176 -11.85 18.38 6.42
C GLY A 176 -10.46 17.76 6.24
N GLY A 177 -10.17 16.66 6.90
CA GLY A 177 -8.95 15.84 6.79
C GLY A 177 -9.27 14.38 6.55
N TRP A 178 -8.38 13.50 7.04
CA TRP A 178 -8.50 12.06 6.89
C TRP A 178 -8.31 11.35 8.22
N ARG A 179 -9.12 10.31 8.47
CA ARG A 179 -8.93 9.35 9.55
C ARG A 179 -8.49 8.01 8.97
N VAL A 180 -7.46 7.40 9.59
CA VAL A 180 -6.99 6.05 9.28
C VAL A 180 -7.21 5.17 10.50
N THR A 181 -7.92 4.06 10.34
CA THR A 181 -8.20 3.08 11.40
C THR A 181 -7.87 1.67 10.93
N SER A 182 -7.61 0.75 11.85
CA SER A 182 -7.39 -0.66 11.53
C SER A 182 -8.22 -1.55 12.45
N PRO A 183 -8.89 -2.60 11.92
CA PRO A 183 -9.63 -3.55 12.75
C PRO A 183 -8.75 -4.41 13.65
N GLU A 184 -7.44 -4.48 13.38
CA GLU A 184 -6.46 -5.24 14.17
C GLU A 184 -5.81 -4.41 15.30
N ARG A 185 -6.04 -3.11 15.36
CA ARG A 185 -5.41 -2.20 16.32
C ARG A 185 -6.45 -1.45 17.11
N SER A 186 -6.23 -1.33 18.43
CA SER A 186 -7.04 -0.46 19.28
C SER A 186 -6.95 1.01 18.80
N PRO A 187 -8.01 1.81 18.94
CA PRO A 187 -7.97 3.24 18.64
C PRO A 187 -6.84 3.92 19.42
N GLY A 188 -5.92 4.61 18.71
CA GLY A 188 -4.82 5.37 19.31
C GLY A 188 -3.42 4.81 19.10
N ALA A 189 -3.24 3.69 18.40
CA ALA A 189 -1.93 3.05 18.11
C ALA A 189 -1.39 3.29 16.70
N LEU A 190 -1.74 4.44 16.07
CA LEU A 190 -1.27 4.81 14.71
C LEU A 190 -0.28 5.98 14.76
#